data_c7d269568fec1766c8478bf2819f325e
#
_entry.id   c7d269568fec1766c8478bf2819f325e
#
_cell.length_a   1.000
_cell.length_b   1.000
_cell.length_c   1.000
_cell.angle_alpha   90.00
_cell.angle_beta   90.00
_cell.angle_gamma   90.00
#
_symmetry.space_group_name_H-M   'P 1'
#
loop_
_entity.id
_entity.type
_entity.pdbx_description
1 polymer ?
#
loop_
_entity_poly.entity_id
_entity_poly.type
_entity_poly.pdbx_seq_one_letter_code
_entity_poly.pdbx_strand_id
1 'polypeptide(L)'
;MTGKLTGKIAVVTGGSAGIGFGIAEHFAQEGARVFITGRHQTELDKAVSTIGGDAAALRGDTTNLADLDRIYATVKAQAGHIDVLAANAGVYEFAALGEITEEHFDRTFNTNVRGLLFAVQKALPLLAKGSSVILTGSMVSIKGFPACSVYNASKAAIRSFARTWIVDLKGRDIRVNVLSPGYTATPGLSHLLTDEQKAEVVASVPLGRIGTPDDLGKAAVFLASDDSGYVNGVELFVDGGAAQI
;
A
#
# COMPACT_ATOMS: atom_id res chain seq x y z
N MET A 1 -7.82 20.83 -16.87
CA MET A 1 -8.63 19.65 -16.47
C MET A 1 -8.51 19.52 -14.97
N THR A 2 -9.59 19.31 -14.24
CA THR A 2 -9.55 19.03 -12.81
C THR A 2 -8.96 17.62 -12.60
N GLY A 3 -8.09 17.43 -11.61
CA GLY A 3 -7.50 16.12 -11.31
C GLY A 3 -8.56 15.09 -10.91
N LYS A 4 -8.28 13.81 -11.12
CA LYS A 4 -9.20 12.68 -10.89
C LYS A 4 -9.63 12.51 -9.43
N LEU A 5 -8.85 13.06 -8.49
CA LEU A 5 -9.09 12.98 -7.05
C LEU A 5 -9.36 14.36 -6.43
N THR A 6 -9.74 15.35 -7.25
CA THR A 6 -10.02 16.71 -6.77
C THR A 6 -11.07 16.69 -5.65
N GLY A 7 -10.71 17.27 -4.49
CA GLY A 7 -11.58 17.35 -3.31
C GLY A 7 -11.69 16.05 -2.49
N LYS A 8 -11.02 14.97 -2.88
CA LYS A 8 -10.98 13.71 -2.13
C LYS A 8 -10.01 13.79 -0.96
N ILE A 9 -10.35 13.12 0.12
CA ILE A 9 -9.48 12.93 1.29
C ILE A 9 -8.84 11.55 1.21
N ALA A 10 -7.50 11.50 1.12
CA ALA A 10 -6.76 10.26 1.02
C ALA A 10 -5.86 10.04 2.25
N VAL A 11 -5.81 8.80 2.73
CA VAL A 11 -4.86 8.35 3.77
C VAL A 11 -3.96 7.27 3.19
N VAL A 12 -2.63 7.43 3.31
CA VAL A 12 -1.65 6.45 2.83
C VAL A 12 -0.78 6.00 3.99
N THR A 13 -0.91 4.73 4.40
CA THR A 13 -0.03 4.18 5.43
C THR A 13 1.33 3.80 4.84
N GLY A 14 2.41 4.10 5.56
CA GLY A 14 3.77 3.90 5.02
C GLY A 14 4.08 4.84 3.84
N GLY A 15 3.54 6.08 3.87
CA GLY A 15 3.65 7.06 2.79
C GLY A 15 4.94 7.89 2.78
N SER A 16 5.90 7.60 3.66
CA SER A 16 7.14 8.39 3.76
C SER A 16 8.22 7.99 2.75
N ALA A 17 8.11 6.83 2.10
CA ALA A 17 9.11 6.35 1.14
C ALA A 17 8.53 5.31 0.17
N GLY A 18 9.28 5.01 -0.89
CA GLY A 18 9.02 3.92 -1.82
C GLY A 18 7.63 3.99 -2.47
N ILE A 19 6.94 2.85 -2.52
CA ILE A 19 5.62 2.72 -3.17
C ILE A 19 4.58 3.64 -2.51
N GLY A 20 4.54 3.68 -1.18
CA GLY A 20 3.57 4.53 -0.46
C GLY A 20 3.79 6.01 -0.73
N PHE A 21 5.04 6.46 -0.84
CA PHE A 21 5.36 7.82 -1.25
C PHE A 21 4.87 8.12 -2.68
N GLY A 22 5.16 7.24 -3.65
CA GLY A 22 4.69 7.41 -5.03
C GLY A 22 3.17 7.44 -5.13
N ILE A 23 2.45 6.61 -4.34
CA ILE A 23 0.99 6.67 -4.25
C ILE A 23 0.52 8.02 -3.71
N ALA A 24 1.11 8.49 -2.62
CA ALA A 24 0.75 9.76 -1.98
C ALA A 24 1.00 10.96 -2.89
N GLU A 25 2.14 10.97 -3.58
CA GLU A 25 2.52 12.00 -4.53
C GLU A 25 1.52 12.09 -5.70
N HIS A 26 1.17 10.95 -6.32
CA HIS A 26 0.17 10.91 -7.39
C HIS A 26 -1.22 11.30 -6.93
N PHE A 27 -1.62 10.92 -5.73
CA PHE A 27 -2.91 11.35 -5.18
C PHE A 27 -2.96 12.87 -5.01
N ALA A 28 -1.89 13.49 -4.52
CA ALA A 28 -1.80 14.95 -4.40
C ALA A 28 -1.78 15.65 -5.76
N GLN A 29 -1.02 15.13 -6.74
CA GLN A 29 -1.00 15.65 -8.12
C GLN A 29 -2.38 15.61 -8.79
N GLU A 30 -3.20 14.62 -8.43
CA GLU A 30 -4.58 14.47 -8.90
C GLU A 30 -5.60 15.26 -8.04
N GLY A 31 -5.14 16.11 -7.13
CA GLY A 31 -5.96 17.06 -6.38
C GLY A 31 -6.56 16.53 -5.08
N ALA A 32 -6.10 15.40 -4.56
CA ALA A 32 -6.50 14.94 -3.24
C ALA A 32 -5.76 15.68 -2.12
N ARG A 33 -6.44 15.91 -1.00
CA ARG A 33 -5.77 16.18 0.27
C ARG A 33 -5.25 14.89 0.85
N VAL A 34 -3.92 14.80 1.11
CA VAL A 34 -3.27 13.54 1.45
C VAL A 34 -2.73 13.55 2.86
N PHE A 35 -3.11 12.56 3.66
CA PHE A 35 -2.50 12.24 4.94
C PHE A 35 -1.57 11.04 4.76
N ILE A 36 -0.27 11.21 5.04
CA ILE A 36 0.68 10.10 5.05
C ILE A 36 1.03 9.68 6.47
N THR A 37 1.20 8.36 6.69
CA THR A 37 1.66 7.87 7.98
C THR A 37 3.00 7.15 7.90
N GLY A 38 3.73 7.14 9.00
CA GLY A 38 5.03 6.46 9.12
C GLY A 38 5.60 6.58 10.54
N ARG A 39 6.66 5.84 10.82
CA ARG A 39 7.25 5.77 12.16
C ARG A 39 8.22 6.92 12.47
N HIS A 40 8.87 7.46 11.44
CA HIS A 40 9.96 8.44 11.59
C HIS A 40 9.52 9.83 11.13
N GLN A 41 9.44 10.77 12.06
CA GLN A 41 8.96 12.12 11.79
C GLN A 41 9.80 12.82 10.71
N THR A 42 11.12 12.73 10.79
CA THR A 42 12.03 13.37 9.81
C THR A 42 11.76 12.91 8.37
N GLU A 43 11.48 11.60 8.17
CA GLU A 43 11.17 11.06 6.85
C GLU A 43 9.78 11.51 6.36
N LEU A 44 8.83 11.62 7.28
CA LEU A 44 7.50 12.14 6.99
C LEU A 44 7.55 13.62 6.59
N ASP A 45 8.33 14.43 7.30
CA ASP A 45 8.46 15.86 7.01
C ASP A 45 9.09 16.11 5.63
N LYS A 46 10.12 15.34 5.28
CA LYS A 46 10.71 15.35 3.93
C LYS A 46 9.69 14.95 2.86
N ALA A 47 8.94 13.87 3.10
CA ALA A 47 7.94 13.39 2.16
C ALA A 47 6.84 14.44 1.92
N VAL A 48 6.29 15.05 2.98
CA VAL A 48 5.28 16.11 2.87
C VAL A 48 5.84 17.33 2.13
N SER A 49 7.07 17.73 2.42
CA SER A 49 7.71 18.85 1.70
C SER A 49 7.86 18.59 0.20
N THR A 50 8.10 17.34 -0.20
CA THR A 50 8.22 16.95 -1.62
C THR A 50 6.87 16.81 -2.29
N ILE A 51 5.89 16.18 -1.64
CA ILE A 51 4.51 16.02 -2.14
C ILE A 51 3.88 17.41 -2.35
N GLY A 52 4.10 18.33 -1.42
CA GLY A 52 3.55 19.67 -1.49
C GLY A 52 2.03 19.73 -1.27
N GLY A 53 1.42 20.83 -1.70
CA GLY A 53 -0.03 21.03 -1.59
C GLY A 53 -0.52 21.01 -0.14
N ASP A 54 -1.66 20.34 0.10
CA ASP A 54 -2.28 20.17 1.43
C ASP A 54 -1.96 18.77 2.03
N ALA A 55 -0.73 18.28 1.79
CA ALA A 55 -0.27 17.02 2.36
C ALA A 55 0.06 17.19 3.84
N ALA A 56 -0.29 16.19 4.66
CA ALA A 56 -0.05 16.20 6.10
C ALA A 56 0.60 14.89 6.58
N ALA A 57 1.55 15.01 7.52
CA ALA A 57 2.24 13.90 8.14
C ALA A 57 1.61 13.52 9.48
N LEU A 58 1.32 12.25 9.68
CA LEU A 58 0.80 11.70 10.92
C LEU A 58 1.72 10.58 11.40
N ARG A 59 2.58 10.87 12.36
CA ARG A 59 3.51 9.87 12.90
C ARG A 59 2.73 8.77 13.63
N GLY A 60 3.06 7.50 13.35
CA GLY A 60 2.53 6.33 14.06
C GLY A 60 2.98 5.02 13.44
N ASP A 61 2.88 3.97 14.24
CA ASP A 61 3.16 2.59 13.84
C ASP A 61 1.83 1.84 13.64
N THR A 62 1.62 1.24 12.47
CA THR A 62 0.41 0.47 12.18
C THR A 62 0.25 -0.78 13.06
N THR A 63 1.33 -1.25 13.68
CA THR A 63 1.29 -2.36 14.65
C THR A 63 0.79 -1.93 16.01
N ASN A 64 0.78 -0.62 16.31
CA ASN A 64 0.28 -0.04 17.56
C ASN A 64 -1.14 0.51 17.38
N LEU A 65 -2.11 -0.11 18.05
CA LEU A 65 -3.52 0.26 17.91
C LEU A 65 -3.83 1.66 18.44
N ALA A 66 -3.13 2.13 19.48
CA ALA A 66 -3.31 3.49 20.00
C ALA A 66 -2.80 4.56 19.02
N ASP A 67 -1.73 4.24 18.26
CA ASP A 67 -1.27 5.12 17.18
C ASP A 67 -2.31 5.24 16.07
N LEU A 68 -2.92 4.12 15.67
CA LEU A 68 -4.01 4.12 14.68
C LEU A 68 -5.21 4.93 15.18
N ASP A 69 -5.60 4.80 16.46
CA ASP A 69 -6.69 5.60 17.05
C ASP A 69 -6.39 7.10 16.97
N ARG A 70 -5.17 7.50 17.33
CA ARG A 70 -4.72 8.90 17.26
C ARG A 70 -4.68 9.42 15.82
N ILE A 71 -4.17 8.63 14.88
CA ILE A 71 -4.14 8.98 13.46
C ILE A 71 -5.55 9.26 12.95
N TYR A 72 -6.48 8.33 13.12
CA TYR A 72 -7.84 8.51 12.60
C TYR A 72 -8.66 9.55 13.36
N ALA A 73 -8.41 9.77 14.65
CA ALA A 73 -8.97 10.92 15.38
C ALA A 73 -8.51 12.25 14.78
N THR A 74 -7.23 12.34 14.38
CA THR A 74 -6.68 13.53 13.73
C THR A 74 -7.27 13.73 12.33
N VAL A 75 -7.36 12.68 11.52
CA VAL A 75 -8.02 12.75 10.20
C VAL A 75 -9.49 13.20 10.34
N LYS A 76 -10.23 12.63 11.31
CA LYS A 76 -11.61 13.02 11.61
C LYS A 76 -11.71 14.50 11.95
N ALA A 77 -10.85 15.00 12.81
CA ALA A 77 -10.86 16.40 13.25
C ALA A 77 -10.51 17.38 12.12
N GLN A 78 -9.62 17.00 11.20
CA GLN A 78 -9.12 17.87 10.15
C GLN A 78 -9.89 17.76 8.82
N ALA A 79 -10.51 16.61 8.53
CA ALA A 79 -11.14 16.35 7.25
C ALA A 79 -12.54 15.72 7.34
N GLY A 80 -12.93 15.19 8.48
CA GLY A 80 -14.27 14.65 8.74
C GLY A 80 -14.50 13.24 8.23
N HIS A 81 -13.93 12.86 7.08
CA HIS A 81 -14.11 11.56 6.42
C HIS A 81 -12.87 11.13 5.64
N ILE A 82 -12.94 9.96 5.03
CA ILE A 82 -11.92 9.40 4.14
C ILE A 82 -12.62 8.91 2.87
N ASP A 83 -12.14 9.35 1.71
CA ASP A 83 -12.57 8.85 0.40
C ASP A 83 -11.66 7.72 -0.11
N VAL A 84 -10.36 7.80 0.19
CA VAL A 84 -9.37 6.82 -0.26
C VAL A 84 -8.47 6.40 0.90
N LEU A 85 -8.39 5.09 1.14
CA LEU A 85 -7.43 4.51 2.06
C LEU A 85 -6.46 3.60 1.30
N ALA A 86 -5.19 3.97 1.19
CA ALA A 86 -4.13 3.10 0.73
C ALA A 86 -3.40 2.47 1.93
N ALA A 87 -3.76 1.23 2.26
CA ALA A 87 -3.12 0.44 3.29
C ALA A 87 -1.84 -0.21 2.73
N ASN A 88 -0.74 0.56 2.76
CA ASN A 88 0.52 0.20 2.11
C ASN A 88 1.63 -0.19 3.09
N ALA A 89 1.60 0.25 4.35
CA ALA A 89 2.65 -0.07 5.32
C ALA A 89 2.94 -1.57 5.38
N GLY A 90 4.21 -1.93 5.23
CA GLY A 90 4.63 -3.32 5.23
C GLY A 90 6.14 -3.46 5.35
N VAL A 91 6.59 -4.67 5.67
CA VAL A 91 7.99 -5.08 5.70
C VAL A 91 8.17 -6.32 4.84
N TYR A 92 9.38 -6.53 4.37
CA TYR A 92 9.79 -7.76 3.71
C TYR A 92 11.14 -8.21 4.30
N GLU A 93 11.18 -9.46 4.68
CA GLU A 93 12.36 -10.12 5.24
C GLU A 93 12.42 -11.52 4.65
N PHE A 94 13.62 -12.01 4.50
CA PHE A 94 13.88 -13.30 3.87
C PHE A 94 14.53 -14.26 4.88
N ALA A 95 14.02 -15.49 4.93
CA ALA A 95 14.63 -16.59 5.68
C ALA A 95 14.27 -17.90 4.98
N ALA A 96 15.28 -18.77 4.80
CA ALA A 96 15.06 -20.10 4.25
C ALA A 96 14.18 -20.96 5.20
N LEU A 97 13.44 -21.90 4.64
CA LEU A 97 12.70 -22.86 5.46
C LEU A 97 13.68 -23.65 6.34
N GLY A 98 13.46 -23.61 7.65
CA GLY A 98 14.38 -24.15 8.66
C GLY A 98 15.19 -23.07 9.39
N GLU A 99 15.27 -21.84 8.86
CA GLU A 99 15.94 -20.69 9.50
C GLU A 99 14.95 -19.61 9.98
N ILE A 100 13.65 -19.84 9.77
CA ILE A 100 12.59 -18.91 10.20
C ILE A 100 12.49 -18.96 11.73
N THR A 101 12.65 -17.80 12.37
CA THR A 101 12.42 -17.65 13.83
C THR A 101 11.02 -17.13 14.11
N GLU A 102 10.57 -17.29 15.37
CA GLU A 102 9.30 -16.71 15.84
C GLU A 102 9.28 -15.19 15.65
N GLU A 103 10.38 -14.50 15.95
CA GLU A 103 10.49 -13.04 15.82
C GLU A 103 10.39 -12.59 14.35
N HIS A 104 10.97 -13.36 13.40
CA HIS A 104 10.83 -13.09 11.98
C HIS A 104 9.36 -13.23 11.55
N PHE A 105 8.73 -14.33 11.94
CA PHE A 105 7.31 -14.57 11.64
C PHE A 105 6.43 -13.48 12.24
N ASP A 106 6.56 -13.21 13.52
CA ASP A 106 5.75 -12.24 14.26
C ASP A 106 5.92 -10.83 13.68
N ARG A 107 7.14 -10.39 13.41
CA ARG A 107 7.41 -9.06 12.84
C ARG A 107 6.74 -8.91 11.48
N THR A 108 6.85 -9.91 10.63
CA THR A 108 6.23 -9.89 9.29
C THR A 108 4.71 -9.91 9.38
N PHE A 109 4.12 -10.83 10.13
CA PHE A 109 2.67 -10.93 10.25
C PHE A 109 2.05 -9.78 11.04
N ASN A 110 2.69 -9.31 12.11
CA ASN A 110 2.21 -8.17 12.88
C ASN A 110 2.15 -6.90 12.02
N THR A 111 3.13 -6.69 11.14
CA THR A 111 3.11 -5.51 10.26
C THR A 111 2.18 -5.71 9.07
N ASN A 112 2.40 -6.76 8.28
CA ASN A 112 1.76 -6.91 6.98
C ASN A 112 0.30 -7.38 7.06
N VAL A 113 -0.05 -8.16 8.08
CA VAL A 113 -1.38 -8.76 8.22
C VAL A 113 -2.18 -8.06 9.29
N ARG A 114 -1.72 -8.14 10.56
CA ARG A 114 -2.42 -7.53 11.70
C ARG A 114 -2.49 -6.01 11.58
N GLY A 115 -1.37 -5.36 11.27
CA GLY A 115 -1.30 -3.90 11.13
C GLY A 115 -2.20 -3.39 10.02
N LEU A 116 -2.19 -4.05 8.86
CA LEU A 116 -3.06 -3.70 7.72
C LEU A 116 -4.54 -3.91 8.08
N LEU A 117 -4.91 -5.04 8.69
CA LEU A 117 -6.28 -5.32 9.09
C LEU A 117 -6.82 -4.21 10.00
N PHE A 118 -6.09 -3.87 11.07
CA PHE A 118 -6.54 -2.86 12.01
C PHE A 118 -6.47 -1.44 11.46
N ALA A 119 -5.56 -1.14 10.54
CA ALA A 119 -5.56 0.13 9.83
C ALA A 119 -6.87 0.31 9.04
N VAL A 120 -7.32 -0.72 8.32
CA VAL A 120 -8.61 -0.68 7.61
C VAL A 120 -9.79 -0.66 8.58
N GLN A 121 -9.81 -1.56 9.58
CA GLN A 121 -10.93 -1.66 10.53
C GLN A 121 -11.17 -0.34 11.28
N LYS A 122 -10.11 0.32 11.75
CA LYS A 122 -10.22 1.59 12.47
C LYS A 122 -10.57 2.77 11.56
N ALA A 123 -10.30 2.68 10.25
CA ALA A 123 -10.75 3.66 9.27
C ALA A 123 -12.23 3.54 8.92
N LEU A 124 -12.85 2.36 9.10
CA LEU A 124 -14.23 2.07 8.67
C LEU A 124 -15.28 3.12 9.09
N PRO A 125 -15.25 3.71 10.31
CA PRO A 125 -16.20 4.74 10.71
C PRO A 125 -16.06 6.05 9.92
N LEU A 126 -14.91 6.28 9.27
CA LEU A 126 -14.62 7.49 8.49
C LEU A 126 -14.78 7.27 6.98
N LEU A 127 -14.81 6.01 6.52
CA LEU A 127 -14.98 5.70 5.10
C LEU A 127 -16.39 6.11 4.65
N ALA A 128 -16.46 7.14 3.81
CA ALA A 128 -17.68 7.64 3.22
C ALA A 128 -18.26 6.65 2.19
N LYS A 129 -19.50 6.85 1.80
CA LYS A 129 -20.11 6.16 0.65
C LYS A 129 -19.31 6.50 -0.62
N GLY A 130 -19.01 5.51 -1.45
CA GLY A 130 -18.20 5.66 -2.65
C GLY A 130 -16.69 5.59 -2.40
N SER A 131 -16.23 5.35 -1.16
CA SER A 131 -14.80 5.25 -0.83
C SER A 131 -14.12 4.07 -1.51
N SER A 132 -12.80 4.22 -1.73
CA SER A 132 -11.91 3.18 -2.23
C SER A 132 -10.87 2.79 -1.20
N VAL A 133 -10.78 1.49 -0.89
CA VAL A 133 -9.72 0.89 -0.07
C VAL A 133 -8.77 0.13 -0.99
N ILE A 134 -7.50 0.49 -0.97
CA ILE A 134 -6.44 -0.12 -1.76
C ILE A 134 -5.47 -0.81 -0.80
N LEU A 135 -5.35 -2.12 -0.92
CA LEU A 135 -4.45 -2.93 -0.11
C LEU A 135 -3.18 -3.23 -0.91
N THR A 136 -2.01 -2.94 -0.37
CA THR A 136 -0.76 -3.26 -1.06
C THR A 136 -0.40 -4.73 -0.88
N GLY A 137 -0.67 -5.50 -1.93
CA GLY A 137 -0.28 -6.90 -2.08
C GLY A 137 1.17 -7.06 -2.53
N SER A 138 1.41 -8.06 -3.37
CA SER A 138 2.66 -8.31 -4.10
C SER A 138 2.44 -9.44 -5.11
N MET A 139 3.21 -9.51 -6.17
CA MET A 139 3.23 -10.66 -7.09
C MET A 139 3.51 -11.99 -6.39
N VAL A 140 4.18 -11.94 -5.23
CA VAL A 140 4.48 -13.13 -4.43
C VAL A 140 3.25 -13.73 -3.72
N SER A 141 2.08 -13.08 -3.79
CA SER A 141 0.81 -13.65 -3.33
C SER A 141 0.42 -14.91 -4.11
N ILE A 142 0.92 -15.03 -5.36
CA ILE A 142 0.62 -16.15 -6.28
C ILE A 142 1.87 -16.85 -6.85
N LYS A 143 3.07 -16.27 -6.65
CA LYS A 143 4.33 -16.79 -7.19
C LYS A 143 5.30 -17.10 -6.05
N GLY A 144 5.89 -18.30 -6.04
CA GLY A 144 6.88 -18.71 -5.05
C GLY A 144 8.27 -18.14 -5.35
N PHE A 145 8.99 -17.76 -4.28
CA PHE A 145 10.40 -17.34 -4.35
C PHE A 145 11.17 -17.98 -3.21
N PRO A 146 12.46 -18.32 -3.40
CA PRO A 146 13.31 -18.83 -2.33
C PRO A 146 13.34 -17.89 -1.13
N ALA A 147 13.38 -18.46 0.07
CA ALA A 147 13.46 -17.75 1.35
C ALA A 147 12.31 -16.75 1.65
N CYS A 148 11.21 -16.79 0.90
CA CYS A 148 10.11 -15.82 1.00
C CYS A 148 8.84 -16.36 1.66
N SER A 149 8.84 -17.57 2.24
CA SER A 149 7.59 -18.25 2.63
C SER A 149 6.71 -17.42 3.58
N VAL A 150 7.26 -16.79 4.60
CA VAL A 150 6.51 -15.95 5.56
C VAL A 150 5.97 -14.69 4.88
N TYR A 151 6.80 -14.03 4.10
CA TYR A 151 6.39 -12.83 3.34
C TYR A 151 5.28 -13.16 2.34
N ASN A 152 5.45 -14.22 1.53
CA ASN A 152 4.46 -14.65 0.56
C ASN A 152 3.13 -14.97 1.22
N ALA A 153 3.15 -15.73 2.34
CA ALA A 153 1.94 -16.04 3.10
C ALA A 153 1.25 -14.78 3.62
N SER A 154 2.01 -13.78 4.10
CA SER A 154 1.44 -12.50 4.53
C SER A 154 0.74 -11.75 3.39
N LYS A 155 1.29 -11.81 2.17
CA LYS A 155 0.69 -11.15 0.99
C LYS A 155 -0.51 -11.92 0.43
N ALA A 156 -0.51 -13.25 0.51
CA ALA A 156 -1.68 -14.07 0.21
C ALA A 156 -2.85 -13.81 1.17
N ALA A 157 -2.57 -13.58 2.47
CA ALA A 157 -3.58 -13.19 3.45
C ALA A 157 -4.28 -11.87 3.07
N ILE A 158 -3.53 -10.87 2.56
CA ILE A 158 -4.09 -9.59 2.10
C ILE A 158 -5.08 -9.82 0.94
N ARG A 159 -4.74 -10.69 0.01
CA ARG A 159 -5.65 -11.08 -1.08
C ARG A 159 -6.93 -11.71 -0.57
N SER A 160 -6.84 -12.55 0.46
CA SER A 160 -7.99 -13.16 1.10
C SER A 160 -8.88 -12.12 1.79
N PHE A 161 -8.29 -11.14 2.48
CA PHE A 161 -9.05 -10.04 3.10
C PHE A 161 -9.88 -9.27 2.07
N ALA A 162 -9.31 -8.90 0.93
CA ALA A 162 -10.04 -8.16 -0.10
C ALA A 162 -11.31 -8.92 -0.54
N ARG A 163 -11.20 -10.24 -0.79
CA ARG A 163 -12.34 -11.08 -1.19
C ARG A 163 -13.44 -11.13 -0.13
N THR A 164 -13.06 -11.19 1.15
CA THR A 164 -14.02 -11.26 2.25
C THR A 164 -14.65 -9.89 2.51
N TRP A 165 -13.83 -8.82 2.54
CA TRP A 165 -14.31 -7.50 2.91
C TRP A 165 -15.28 -6.88 1.90
N ILE A 166 -15.20 -7.22 0.61
CA ILE A 166 -16.22 -6.79 -0.36
C ILE A 166 -17.60 -7.39 -0.05
N VAL A 167 -17.65 -8.55 0.60
CA VAL A 167 -18.91 -9.17 1.07
C VAL A 167 -19.36 -8.52 2.36
N ASP A 168 -18.46 -8.32 3.33
CA ASP A 168 -18.76 -7.68 4.63
C ASP A 168 -19.22 -6.23 4.47
N LEU A 169 -18.71 -5.53 3.46
CA LEU A 169 -19.05 -4.13 3.16
C LEU A 169 -20.18 -3.97 2.14
N LYS A 170 -20.86 -5.08 1.78
CA LYS A 170 -22.00 -5.02 0.88
C LYS A 170 -23.06 -4.00 1.38
N GLY A 171 -23.51 -3.12 0.50
CA GLY A 171 -24.47 -2.07 0.81
C GLY A 171 -23.86 -0.77 1.36
N ARG A 172 -22.55 -0.73 1.65
CA ARG A 172 -21.86 0.49 2.06
C ARG A 172 -21.30 1.29 0.89
N ASP A 173 -21.33 0.72 -0.32
CA ASP A 173 -20.74 1.34 -1.53
C ASP A 173 -19.25 1.67 -1.33
N ILE A 174 -18.50 0.73 -0.77
CA ILE A 174 -17.05 0.84 -0.56
C ILE A 174 -16.39 -0.24 -1.40
N ARG A 175 -15.45 0.15 -2.24
CA ARG A 175 -14.64 -0.76 -3.04
C ARG A 175 -13.38 -1.16 -2.28
N VAL A 176 -13.01 -2.44 -2.36
CA VAL A 176 -11.76 -2.96 -1.78
C VAL A 176 -11.01 -3.71 -2.85
N ASN A 177 -9.83 -3.24 -3.22
CA ASN A 177 -8.98 -3.86 -4.23
C ASN A 177 -7.55 -4.03 -3.73
N VAL A 178 -6.81 -4.95 -4.33
CA VAL A 178 -5.40 -5.18 -4.05
C VAL A 178 -4.57 -4.63 -5.20
N LEU A 179 -3.59 -3.81 -4.87
CA LEU A 179 -2.53 -3.38 -5.78
C LEU A 179 -1.30 -4.23 -5.50
N SER A 180 -0.91 -5.08 -6.45
CA SER A 180 0.17 -6.05 -6.28
C SER A 180 1.39 -5.67 -7.13
N PRO A 181 2.41 -5.04 -6.51
CA PRO A 181 3.65 -4.71 -7.19
C PRO A 181 4.45 -5.95 -7.59
N GLY A 182 5.17 -5.82 -8.72
CA GLY A 182 6.35 -6.62 -9.01
C GLY A 182 7.61 -6.03 -8.39
N TYR A 183 8.76 -6.32 -8.99
CA TYR A 183 10.02 -5.67 -8.62
C TYR A 183 9.89 -4.16 -8.87
N THR A 184 10.04 -3.38 -7.80
CA THR A 184 9.87 -1.92 -7.84
C THR A 184 11.09 -1.25 -7.23
N ALA A 185 11.69 -0.29 -7.94
CA ALA A 185 12.86 0.47 -7.51
C ALA A 185 12.50 1.35 -6.31
N THR A 186 12.66 0.80 -5.12
CA THR A 186 12.50 1.49 -3.84
C THR A 186 13.83 1.53 -3.11
N PRO A 187 14.03 2.47 -2.17
CA PRO A 187 15.24 2.46 -1.35
C PRO A 187 15.53 1.11 -0.72
N GLY A 188 14.48 0.42 -0.23
CA GLY A 188 14.62 -0.91 0.35
C GLY A 188 15.14 -1.96 -0.63
N LEU A 189 14.56 -2.09 -1.82
CA LEU A 189 15.00 -3.08 -2.81
C LEU A 189 16.41 -2.75 -3.35
N SER A 190 16.71 -1.48 -3.55
CA SER A 190 17.99 -1.03 -4.11
C SER A 190 19.19 -1.41 -3.24
N HIS A 191 19.00 -1.54 -1.93
CA HIS A 191 20.04 -1.96 -0.98
C HIS A 191 20.22 -3.47 -0.88
N LEU A 192 19.29 -4.25 -1.39
CA LEU A 192 19.27 -5.72 -1.26
C LEU A 192 19.89 -6.43 -2.46
N LEU A 193 19.93 -5.80 -3.62
CA LEU A 193 20.34 -6.44 -4.87
C LEU A 193 21.70 -5.90 -5.33
N THR A 194 22.61 -6.81 -5.69
CA THR A 194 23.81 -6.47 -6.47
C THR A 194 23.42 -6.05 -7.90
N ASP A 195 24.35 -5.50 -8.65
CA ASP A 195 24.06 -5.09 -10.05
C ASP A 195 23.81 -6.31 -10.94
N GLU A 196 24.47 -7.46 -10.69
CA GLU A 196 24.20 -8.72 -11.37
C GLU A 196 22.77 -9.20 -11.07
N GLN A 197 22.36 -9.20 -9.81
CA GLN A 197 21.00 -9.58 -9.42
C GLN A 197 19.95 -8.65 -10.01
N LYS A 198 20.24 -7.33 -10.12
CA LYS A 198 19.35 -6.39 -10.82
C LYS A 198 19.20 -6.75 -12.30
N ALA A 199 20.30 -7.12 -12.96
CA ALA A 199 20.26 -7.55 -14.37
C ALA A 199 19.44 -8.84 -14.55
N GLU A 200 19.56 -9.81 -13.65
CA GLU A 200 18.74 -11.03 -13.63
C GLU A 200 17.26 -10.70 -13.43
N VAL A 201 16.94 -9.80 -12.49
CA VAL A 201 15.57 -9.33 -12.27
C VAL A 201 15.01 -8.70 -13.54
N VAL A 202 15.75 -7.78 -14.16
CA VAL A 202 15.34 -7.14 -15.43
C VAL A 202 15.08 -8.16 -16.52
N ALA A 203 15.96 -9.16 -16.67
CA ALA A 203 15.80 -10.22 -17.64
C ALA A 203 14.58 -11.12 -17.39
N SER A 204 14.13 -11.23 -16.14
CA SER A 204 12.96 -12.02 -15.75
C SER A 204 11.61 -11.28 -15.92
N VAL A 205 11.65 -9.97 -16.15
CA VAL A 205 10.43 -9.15 -16.32
C VAL A 205 10.12 -9.00 -17.80
N PRO A 206 8.93 -9.42 -18.29
CA PRO A 206 8.56 -9.30 -19.71
C PRO A 206 8.71 -7.90 -20.31
N LEU A 207 8.41 -6.84 -19.54
CA LEU A 207 8.62 -5.46 -20.01
C LEU A 207 10.09 -5.02 -19.97
N GLY A 208 11.05 -5.87 -19.59
CA GLY A 208 12.48 -5.62 -19.62
C GLY A 208 12.95 -4.48 -18.71
N ARG A 209 12.23 -4.18 -17.64
CA ARG A 209 12.64 -3.18 -16.64
C ARG A 209 12.05 -3.46 -15.26
N ILE A 210 12.71 -2.93 -14.26
CA ILE A 210 12.14 -2.82 -12.90
C ILE A 210 11.09 -1.70 -12.91
N GLY A 211 9.98 -1.89 -12.22
CA GLY A 211 8.95 -0.87 -12.01
C GLY A 211 9.44 0.26 -11.09
N THR A 212 8.71 1.36 -11.06
CA THR A 212 9.01 2.53 -10.23
C THR A 212 7.84 2.86 -9.32
N PRO A 213 8.03 3.63 -8.24
CA PRO A 213 6.90 4.15 -7.45
C PRO A 213 5.88 4.92 -8.28
N ASP A 214 6.29 5.56 -9.37
CA ASP A 214 5.43 6.26 -10.34
C ASP A 214 4.47 5.28 -11.05
N ASP A 215 4.95 4.11 -11.49
CA ASP A 215 4.09 3.07 -12.09
C ASP A 215 2.96 2.65 -11.12
N LEU A 216 3.30 2.50 -9.84
CA LEU A 216 2.36 2.11 -8.79
C LEU A 216 1.40 3.26 -8.43
N GLY A 217 1.90 4.49 -8.38
CA GLY A 217 1.10 5.69 -8.13
C GLY A 217 -0.01 5.87 -9.17
N LYS A 218 0.31 5.73 -10.46
CA LYS A 218 -0.67 5.80 -11.56
C LYS A 218 -1.75 4.73 -11.45
N ALA A 219 -1.38 3.50 -11.15
CA ALA A 219 -2.33 2.42 -10.95
C ALA A 219 -3.20 2.63 -9.69
N ALA A 220 -2.62 3.19 -8.63
CA ALA A 220 -3.36 3.55 -7.42
C ALA A 220 -4.38 4.66 -7.70
N VAL A 221 -4.06 5.67 -8.51
CA VAL A 221 -5.01 6.71 -8.96
C VAL A 221 -6.19 6.08 -9.69
N PHE A 222 -5.96 5.13 -10.60
CA PHE A 222 -7.06 4.39 -11.25
C PHE A 222 -7.97 3.71 -10.22
N LEU A 223 -7.40 2.96 -9.28
CA LEU A 223 -8.18 2.27 -8.24
C LEU A 223 -8.89 3.23 -7.27
N ALA A 224 -8.34 4.42 -7.05
CA ALA A 224 -8.90 5.45 -6.17
C ALA A 224 -10.04 6.24 -6.82
N SER A 225 -9.99 6.42 -8.14
CA SER A 225 -10.89 7.29 -8.90
C SER A 225 -12.18 6.59 -9.33
N ASP A 226 -13.09 7.37 -9.90
CA ASP A 226 -14.35 6.90 -10.47
C ASP A 226 -14.14 6.04 -11.74
N ASP A 227 -12.94 6.10 -12.37
CA ASP A 227 -12.58 5.25 -13.51
C ASP A 227 -12.65 3.75 -13.16
N SER A 228 -12.51 3.41 -11.89
CA SER A 228 -12.64 2.03 -11.37
C SER A 228 -13.95 1.77 -10.62
N GLY A 229 -15.00 2.56 -10.89
CA GLY A 229 -16.27 2.52 -10.16
C GLY A 229 -16.97 1.14 -10.14
N TYR A 230 -16.67 0.26 -11.11
CA TYR A 230 -17.19 -1.12 -11.14
C TYR A 230 -16.11 -2.18 -10.90
N VAL A 231 -14.93 -1.77 -10.39
CA VAL A 231 -13.82 -2.68 -10.03
C VAL A 231 -13.80 -2.89 -8.53
N ASN A 232 -14.14 -4.10 -8.09
CA ASN A 232 -14.21 -4.45 -6.67
C ASN A 232 -13.74 -5.88 -6.43
N GLY A 233 -12.84 -6.08 -5.46
CA GLY A 233 -12.27 -7.38 -5.13
C GLY A 233 -11.18 -7.88 -6.09
N VAL A 234 -10.67 -7.03 -6.99
CA VAL A 234 -9.60 -7.41 -7.92
C VAL A 234 -8.24 -7.41 -7.21
N GLU A 235 -7.34 -8.24 -7.69
CA GLU A 235 -5.89 -8.09 -7.50
C GLU A 235 -5.30 -7.58 -8.81
N LEU A 236 -4.89 -6.31 -8.81
CA LEU A 236 -4.27 -5.66 -9.96
C LEU A 236 -2.76 -5.79 -9.85
N PHE A 237 -2.16 -6.60 -10.70
CA PHE A 237 -0.71 -6.73 -10.79
C PHE A 237 -0.11 -5.56 -11.58
N VAL A 238 0.87 -4.88 -10.99
CA VAL A 238 1.66 -3.82 -11.61
C VAL A 238 3.12 -4.27 -11.52
N ASP A 239 3.48 -5.21 -12.37
CA ASP A 239 4.66 -6.04 -12.24
C ASP A 239 5.44 -6.24 -13.57
N GLY A 240 5.02 -5.56 -14.63
CA GLY A 240 5.64 -5.73 -15.94
C GLY A 240 5.41 -7.11 -16.56
N GLY A 241 4.44 -7.88 -16.07
CA GLY A 241 4.12 -9.24 -16.52
C GLY A 241 4.83 -10.34 -15.74
N ALA A 242 5.64 -10.01 -14.73
CA ALA A 242 6.48 -10.98 -14.01
C ALA A 242 5.69 -12.09 -13.30
N ALA A 243 4.42 -11.85 -12.91
CA ALA A 243 3.58 -12.85 -12.28
C ALA A 243 2.76 -13.69 -13.28
N GLN A 244 2.80 -13.37 -14.57
CA GLN A 244 1.98 -14.03 -15.60
C GLN A 244 2.70 -15.17 -16.31
N ILE A 245 4.01 -15.36 -16.06
CA ILE A 245 4.87 -16.38 -16.67
C ILE A 245 5.57 -17.24 -15.63
#